data_f395b2f50e29860cb035440982fbd2fa
#
_entry.id   f395b2f50e29860cb035440982fbd2fa
#
_cell.length_a   1.000
_cell.length_b   1.000
_cell.length_c   1.000
_cell.angle_alpha   90.00
_cell.angle_beta   90.00
_cell.angle_gamma   90.00
#
_symmetry.space_group_name_H-M   'P 1'
#
loop_
_entity.id
_entity.type
_entity.pdbx_description
1 polymer ?
#
loop_
_entity_poly.entity_id
_entity_poly.type
_entity_poly.pdbx_seq_one_letter_code
_entity_poly.pdbx_strand_id
1 'polypeptide(L)'
;MDILATLFPSAFPALALSHFVALLSPGPDFFLLVGYAIRYRLRGSVGLCLGIAAGNGLYILLAIIGWGILRQAPLLFTVIELLGAAYLLWIGSLLLRSRPATLALHGASASRPPLVKQLFLGLGSSLLNPKNALFYLALMTSLLGPNVTLVQQAVSGAWMTSVVLIWDLLLVTLIALPSVQRRLSAVVWRVERTAG
;
A
#
# COMPACT_ATOMS: atom_id res chain seq x y z
N MET A 1 18.81 29.72 4.30
CA MET A 1 18.01 28.83 3.45
C MET A 1 17.22 27.88 4.36
N ASP A 2 15.93 27.77 4.16
CA ASP A 2 15.10 26.91 4.98
C ASP A 2 15.39 25.44 4.59
N ILE A 3 15.94 24.66 5.52
CA ILE A 3 16.30 23.26 5.31
C ILE A 3 15.09 22.45 4.83
N LEU A 4 13.89 22.75 5.35
CA LEU A 4 12.67 22.06 4.95
C LEU A 4 12.35 22.30 3.46
N ALA A 5 12.51 23.53 2.96
CA ALA A 5 12.29 23.84 1.55
C ALA A 5 13.32 23.17 0.62
N THR A 6 14.51 22.85 1.13
CA THR A 6 15.52 22.10 0.37
C THR A 6 15.18 20.62 0.26
N LEU A 7 14.59 20.03 1.31
CA LEU A 7 14.31 18.61 1.39
C LEU A 7 12.92 18.23 0.85
N PHE A 8 11.93 19.10 1.02
CA PHE A 8 10.55 18.83 0.64
C PHE A 8 10.03 19.84 -0.38
N PRO A 9 9.34 19.40 -1.43
CA PRO A 9 8.69 20.29 -2.38
C PRO A 9 7.52 21.02 -1.71
N SER A 10 7.10 22.16 -2.26
CA SER A 10 5.94 22.91 -1.78
C SER A 10 4.63 22.08 -1.82
N ALA A 11 4.53 21.14 -2.75
CA ALA A 11 3.41 20.21 -2.87
C ALA A 11 3.45 19.04 -1.87
N PHE A 12 4.48 18.91 -1.03
CA PHE A 12 4.64 17.79 -0.11
C PHE A 12 3.45 17.56 0.83
N PRO A 13 2.77 18.58 1.41
CA PRO A 13 1.59 18.35 2.24
C PRO A 13 0.46 17.67 1.47
N ALA A 14 0.23 18.06 0.21
CA ALA A 14 -0.79 17.44 -0.64
C ALA A 14 -0.41 16.00 -1.01
N LEU A 15 0.88 15.75 -1.33
CA LEU A 15 1.42 14.42 -1.56
C LEU A 15 1.24 13.52 -0.33
N ALA A 16 1.60 14.00 0.85
CA ALA A 16 1.50 13.25 2.09
C ALA A 16 0.05 12.88 2.41
N LEU A 17 -0.87 13.83 2.26
CA LEU A 17 -2.30 13.58 2.49
C LEU A 17 -2.86 12.57 1.49
N SER A 18 -2.59 12.75 0.20
CA SER A 18 -3.05 11.83 -0.86
C SER A 18 -2.51 10.42 -0.65
N HIS A 19 -1.23 10.30 -0.27
CA HIS A 19 -0.61 9.01 0.05
C HIS A 19 -1.28 8.34 1.25
N PHE A 20 -1.52 9.09 2.32
CA PHE A 20 -2.18 8.56 3.51
C PHE A 20 -3.61 8.10 3.21
N VAL A 21 -4.39 8.88 2.47
CA VAL A 21 -5.75 8.49 2.04
C VAL A 21 -5.72 7.20 1.20
N ALA A 22 -4.72 7.06 0.32
CA ALA A 22 -4.56 5.83 -0.47
C ALA A 22 -4.24 4.60 0.40
N LEU A 23 -3.48 4.75 1.48
CA LEU A 23 -3.21 3.67 2.43
C LEU A 23 -4.46 3.21 3.18
N LEU A 24 -5.41 4.12 3.44
CA LEU A 24 -6.69 3.78 4.07
C LEU A 24 -7.61 3.00 3.12
N SER A 25 -7.40 3.07 1.81
CA SER A 25 -8.19 2.34 0.83
C SER A 25 -7.77 0.86 0.79
N PRO A 26 -8.65 -0.09 1.17
CA PRO A 26 -8.31 -1.50 1.17
C PRO A 26 -8.03 -2.00 -0.26
N GLY A 27 -6.92 -2.67 -0.44
CA GLY A 27 -6.49 -3.31 -1.68
C GLY A 27 -5.99 -4.74 -1.43
N PRO A 28 -5.45 -5.43 -2.46
CA PRO A 28 -4.93 -6.79 -2.32
C PRO A 28 -3.93 -6.95 -1.17
N ASP A 29 -3.00 -6.00 -1.03
CA ASP A 29 -1.99 -6.01 0.03
C ASP A 29 -2.61 -5.94 1.43
N PHE A 30 -3.64 -5.11 1.60
CA PHE A 30 -4.39 -4.99 2.85
C PHE A 30 -5.03 -6.32 3.26
N PHE A 31 -5.75 -6.99 2.36
CA PHE A 31 -6.40 -8.27 2.66
C PHE A 31 -5.40 -9.37 2.95
N LEU A 32 -4.27 -9.38 2.24
CA LEU A 32 -3.18 -10.31 2.49
C LEU A 32 -2.57 -10.10 3.89
N LEU A 33 -2.31 -8.84 4.28
CA LEU A 33 -1.81 -8.46 5.61
C LEU A 33 -2.78 -8.87 6.71
N VAL A 34 -4.07 -8.57 6.54
CA VAL A 34 -5.12 -8.94 7.51
C VAL A 34 -5.15 -10.45 7.70
N GLY A 35 -5.19 -11.24 6.61
CA GLY A 35 -5.18 -12.69 6.67
C GLY A 35 -3.96 -13.27 7.38
N TYR A 36 -2.78 -12.73 7.09
CA TYR A 36 -1.53 -13.14 7.75
C TYR A 36 -1.49 -12.73 9.23
N ALA A 37 -1.92 -11.52 9.55
CA ALA A 37 -1.96 -11.03 10.94
C ALA A 37 -2.89 -11.86 11.82
N ILE A 38 -4.05 -12.26 11.30
CA ILE A 38 -5.00 -13.14 12.00
C ILE A 38 -4.36 -14.51 12.24
N ARG A 39 -3.73 -15.10 11.22
CA ARG A 39 -3.23 -16.48 11.26
C ARG A 39 -1.89 -16.62 11.95
N TYR A 40 -0.94 -15.71 11.69
CA TYR A 40 0.46 -15.84 12.10
C TYR A 40 0.91 -14.76 13.08
N ARG A 41 0.03 -13.79 13.38
CA ARG A 41 0.31 -12.64 14.23
C ARG A 41 1.50 -11.81 13.73
N LEU A 42 2.01 -10.89 14.55
CA LEU A 42 3.08 -9.98 14.18
C LEU A 42 4.33 -10.71 13.63
N ARG A 43 4.85 -11.68 14.39
CA ARG A 43 6.11 -12.36 14.02
C ARG A 43 6.03 -13.15 12.69
N GLY A 44 4.83 -13.57 12.30
CA GLY A 44 4.63 -14.28 11.03
C GLY A 44 4.27 -13.34 9.86
N SER A 45 4.22 -12.03 10.09
CA SER A 45 3.80 -11.02 9.11
C SER A 45 4.83 -9.92 8.88
N VAL A 46 5.88 -9.80 9.71
CA VAL A 46 6.90 -8.74 9.57
C VAL A 46 7.58 -8.78 8.20
N GLY A 47 7.95 -9.96 7.72
CA GLY A 47 8.55 -10.11 6.40
C GLY A 47 7.60 -9.72 5.26
N LEU A 48 6.29 -9.95 5.46
CA LEU A 48 5.26 -9.52 4.51
C LEU A 48 5.20 -7.98 4.43
N CYS A 49 5.19 -7.29 5.56
CA CYS A 49 5.24 -5.82 5.63
C CYS A 49 6.49 -5.26 4.93
N LEU A 50 7.66 -5.85 5.20
CA LEU A 50 8.91 -5.47 4.54
C LEU A 50 8.84 -5.69 3.02
N GLY A 51 8.29 -6.81 2.57
CA GLY A 51 8.12 -7.11 1.16
C GLY A 51 7.18 -6.13 0.45
N ILE A 52 6.04 -5.81 1.07
CA ILE A 52 5.07 -4.84 0.53
C ILE A 52 5.73 -3.45 0.46
N ALA A 53 6.38 -3.00 1.52
CA ALA A 53 7.06 -1.71 1.53
C ALA A 53 8.18 -1.64 0.47
N ALA A 54 8.95 -2.71 0.29
CA ALA A 54 9.99 -2.78 -0.74
C ALA A 54 9.40 -2.72 -2.15
N GLY A 55 8.29 -3.40 -2.42
CA GLY A 55 7.59 -3.35 -3.72
C GLY A 55 7.02 -1.96 -4.01
N ASN A 56 6.42 -1.30 -3.02
CA ASN A 56 5.98 0.09 -3.14
C ASN A 56 7.17 1.03 -3.39
N GLY A 57 8.27 0.86 -2.65
CA GLY A 57 9.51 1.61 -2.85
C GLY A 57 10.10 1.44 -4.25
N LEU A 58 10.01 0.25 -4.83
CA LEU A 58 10.45 0.00 -6.20
C LEU A 58 9.60 0.77 -7.21
N TYR A 59 8.27 0.81 -7.07
CA TYR A 59 7.42 1.65 -7.92
C TYR A 59 7.72 3.13 -7.79
N ILE A 60 7.95 3.61 -6.57
CA ILE A 60 8.36 5.00 -6.32
C ILE A 60 9.69 5.29 -7.03
N LEU A 61 10.67 4.40 -6.92
CA LEU A 61 11.96 4.53 -7.58
C LEU A 61 11.81 4.56 -9.11
N LEU A 62 11.01 3.67 -9.67
CA LEU A 62 10.72 3.64 -11.10
C LEU A 62 10.01 4.91 -11.57
N ALA A 63 9.09 5.46 -10.75
CA ALA A 63 8.42 6.72 -11.06
C ALA A 63 9.41 7.90 -11.04
N ILE A 64 10.35 7.96 -10.09
CA ILE A 64 11.40 8.99 -10.03
C ILE A 64 12.32 8.91 -11.26
N ILE A 65 12.78 7.72 -11.62
CA ILE A 65 13.66 7.51 -12.77
C ILE A 65 12.90 7.81 -14.08
N GLY A 66 11.67 7.32 -14.18
CA GLY A 66 10.83 7.49 -15.37
C GLY A 66 10.35 8.93 -15.58
N TRP A 67 10.32 9.75 -14.53
CA TRP A 67 9.90 11.15 -14.62
C TRP A 67 10.69 11.96 -15.65
N GLY A 68 12.00 11.78 -15.69
CA GLY A 68 12.86 12.44 -16.66
C GLY A 68 12.51 12.12 -18.12
N ILE A 69 12.07 10.91 -18.39
CA ILE A 69 11.64 10.43 -19.72
C ILE A 69 10.24 10.96 -20.04
N LEU A 70 9.32 10.87 -19.09
CA LEU A 70 7.93 11.35 -19.27
C LEU A 70 7.84 12.84 -19.54
N ARG A 71 8.70 13.66 -18.93
CA ARG A 71 8.74 15.10 -19.20
C ARG A 71 9.00 15.45 -20.67
N GLN A 72 9.68 14.57 -21.40
CA GLN A 72 10.02 14.76 -22.82
C GLN A 72 8.94 14.20 -23.75
N ALA A 73 7.93 13.51 -23.22
CA ALA A 73 6.88 12.86 -23.99
C ALA A 73 5.48 13.21 -23.44
N PRO A 74 4.99 14.46 -23.67
CA PRO A 74 3.73 14.95 -23.09
C PRO A 74 2.52 14.07 -23.40
N LEU A 75 2.44 13.51 -24.61
CA LEU A 75 1.36 12.61 -25.00
C LEU A 75 1.38 11.31 -24.18
N LEU A 76 2.55 10.71 -23.97
CA LEU A 76 2.71 9.52 -23.16
C LEU A 76 2.32 9.79 -21.70
N PHE A 77 2.71 10.96 -21.18
CA PHE A 77 2.31 11.43 -19.86
C PHE A 77 0.79 11.46 -19.71
N THR A 78 0.09 12.15 -20.62
CA THR A 78 -1.38 12.26 -20.58
C THR A 78 -2.06 10.90 -20.68
N VAL A 79 -1.56 10.00 -21.53
CA VAL A 79 -2.12 8.63 -21.65
C VAL A 79 -1.97 7.85 -20.35
N ILE A 80 -0.80 7.90 -19.71
CA ILE A 80 -0.56 7.22 -18.45
C ILE A 80 -1.45 7.79 -17.32
N GLU A 81 -1.59 9.12 -17.27
CA GLU A 81 -2.45 9.79 -16.29
C GLU A 81 -3.92 9.39 -16.44
N LEU A 82 -4.44 9.37 -17.67
CA LEU A 82 -5.81 8.95 -17.96
C LEU A 82 -6.05 7.47 -17.65
N LEU A 83 -5.10 6.59 -18.01
CA LEU A 83 -5.18 5.16 -17.67
C LEU A 83 -5.14 4.94 -16.18
N GLY A 84 -4.28 5.67 -15.45
CA GLY A 84 -4.21 5.64 -14.00
C GLY A 84 -5.52 6.07 -13.34
N ALA A 85 -6.08 7.19 -13.78
CA ALA A 85 -7.37 7.70 -13.31
C ALA A 85 -8.50 6.71 -13.59
N ALA A 86 -8.60 6.18 -14.81
CA ALA A 86 -9.61 5.19 -15.21
C ALA A 86 -9.50 3.92 -14.36
N TYR A 87 -8.28 3.45 -14.13
CA TYR A 87 -8.02 2.28 -13.28
C TYR A 87 -8.45 2.51 -11.82
N LEU A 88 -8.11 3.67 -11.24
CA LEU A 88 -8.51 4.00 -9.87
C LEU A 88 -10.04 4.09 -9.74
N LEU A 89 -10.72 4.67 -10.74
CA LEU A 89 -12.19 4.68 -10.80
C LEU A 89 -12.77 3.26 -10.90
N TRP A 90 -12.16 2.39 -11.71
CA TRP A 90 -12.56 0.99 -11.84
C TRP A 90 -12.40 0.23 -10.52
N ILE A 91 -11.23 0.33 -9.85
CA ILE A 91 -11.00 -0.27 -8.53
C ILE A 91 -11.98 0.29 -7.50
N GLY A 92 -12.20 1.61 -7.48
CA GLY A 92 -13.19 2.24 -6.60
C GLY A 92 -14.59 1.65 -6.81
N SER A 93 -14.99 1.44 -8.07
CA SER A 93 -16.28 0.81 -8.41
C SER A 93 -16.38 -0.64 -7.94
N LEU A 94 -15.29 -1.42 -8.02
CA LEU A 94 -15.24 -2.80 -7.52
C LEU A 94 -15.34 -2.83 -6.00
N LEU A 95 -14.68 -1.91 -5.29
CA LEU A 95 -14.76 -1.82 -3.82
C LEU A 95 -16.17 -1.44 -3.36
N LEU A 96 -16.85 -0.53 -4.06
CA LEU A 96 -18.25 -0.17 -3.76
C LEU A 96 -19.23 -1.35 -4.00
N ARG A 97 -18.88 -2.28 -4.90
CA ARG A 97 -19.67 -3.47 -5.21
C ARG A 97 -19.21 -4.72 -4.45
N SER A 98 -18.13 -4.63 -3.66
CA SER A 98 -17.62 -5.77 -2.92
C SER A 98 -18.63 -6.22 -1.87
N ARG A 99 -18.89 -7.53 -1.84
CA ARG A 99 -19.68 -8.14 -0.77
C ARG A 99 -18.75 -8.44 0.42
N PRO A 100 -19.26 -8.46 1.66
CA PRO A 100 -18.47 -8.87 2.81
C PRO A 100 -17.86 -10.25 2.54
N ALA A 101 -16.53 -10.33 2.46
CA ALA A 101 -15.85 -11.61 2.36
C ALA A 101 -15.92 -12.31 3.72
N THR A 102 -16.45 -13.51 3.77
CA THR A 102 -16.33 -14.37 4.95
C THR A 102 -14.86 -14.72 5.12
N LEU A 103 -14.20 -14.07 6.07
CA LEU A 103 -12.88 -14.47 6.51
C LEU A 103 -13.02 -15.81 7.23
N ALA A 104 -12.77 -16.90 6.53
CA ALA A 104 -12.71 -18.22 7.14
C ALA A 104 -11.52 -18.26 8.11
N LEU A 105 -11.77 -17.95 9.36
CA LEU A 105 -10.80 -18.01 10.46
C LEU A 105 -10.65 -19.48 10.87
N HIS A 106 -10.04 -20.30 10.01
CA HIS A 106 -9.68 -21.67 10.42
C HIS A 106 -8.50 -21.57 11.39
N GLY A 107 -8.82 -21.73 12.66
CA GLY A 107 -7.87 -21.80 13.77
C GLY A 107 -7.04 -23.09 13.74
N ALA A 108 -6.19 -23.26 12.74
CA ALA A 108 -5.14 -24.26 12.80
C ALA A 108 -3.87 -23.55 13.29
N SER A 109 -3.17 -24.17 14.23
CA SER A 109 -1.81 -23.79 14.64
C SER A 109 -0.84 -24.07 13.49
N ALA A 110 -0.97 -23.29 12.40
CA ALA A 110 -0.10 -23.39 11.26
C ALA A 110 1.30 -22.90 11.66
N SER A 111 2.32 -23.68 11.34
CA SER A 111 3.71 -23.28 11.54
C SER A 111 3.97 -21.94 10.85
N ARG A 112 4.69 -21.06 11.55
CA ARG A 112 5.01 -19.72 11.03
C ARG A 112 5.80 -19.84 9.74
N PRO A 113 5.40 -19.15 8.65
CA PRO A 113 6.19 -19.12 7.43
C PRO A 113 7.58 -18.51 7.67
N PRO A 114 8.64 -19.01 7.04
CA PRO A 114 9.97 -18.42 7.15
C PRO A 114 9.96 -16.97 6.64
N LEU A 115 10.83 -16.12 7.19
CA LEU A 115 10.90 -14.68 6.88
C LEU A 115 11.05 -14.43 5.37
N VAL A 116 11.88 -15.21 4.71
CA VAL A 116 12.14 -15.13 3.26
C VAL A 116 10.85 -15.35 2.45
N LYS A 117 10.04 -16.35 2.84
CA LYS A 117 8.76 -16.61 2.18
C LYS A 117 7.77 -15.45 2.37
N GLN A 118 7.73 -14.88 3.58
CA GLN A 118 6.89 -13.71 3.87
C GLN A 118 7.31 -12.52 3.00
N LEU A 119 8.63 -12.25 2.91
CA LEU A 119 9.20 -11.14 2.15
C LEU A 119 8.87 -11.26 0.65
N PHE A 120 9.11 -12.42 0.04
CA PHE A 120 8.81 -12.63 -1.38
C PHE A 120 7.31 -12.59 -1.66
N LEU A 121 6.47 -13.07 -0.74
CA LEU A 121 5.03 -12.97 -0.90
C LEU A 121 4.54 -11.52 -0.84
N GLY A 122 5.06 -10.73 0.10
CA GLY A 122 4.74 -9.29 0.20
C GLY A 122 5.23 -8.51 -1.02
N LEU A 123 6.46 -8.76 -1.45
CA LEU A 123 7.03 -8.16 -2.65
C LEU A 123 6.20 -8.49 -3.90
N GLY A 124 5.88 -9.77 -4.09
CA GLY A 124 5.05 -10.22 -5.21
C GLY A 124 3.65 -9.62 -5.18
N SER A 125 3.00 -9.58 -4.00
CA SER A 125 1.70 -8.94 -3.83
C SER A 125 1.74 -7.49 -4.27
N SER A 126 2.72 -6.72 -3.78
CA SER A 126 2.85 -5.30 -4.11
C SER A 126 3.18 -5.07 -5.58
N LEU A 127 4.10 -5.84 -6.16
CA LEU A 127 4.50 -5.70 -7.58
C LEU A 127 3.41 -6.12 -8.57
N LEU A 128 2.58 -7.10 -8.19
CA LEU A 128 1.43 -7.52 -9.01
C LEU A 128 0.18 -6.68 -8.74
N ASN A 129 0.26 -5.71 -7.81
CA ASN A 129 -0.84 -4.84 -7.47
C ASN A 129 -0.88 -3.63 -8.43
N PRO A 130 -1.76 -3.63 -9.43
CA PRO A 130 -1.81 -2.54 -10.39
C PRO A 130 -2.25 -1.22 -9.77
N LYS A 131 -2.95 -1.25 -8.62
CA LYS A 131 -3.25 -0.04 -7.83
C LYS A 131 -1.96 0.68 -7.42
N ASN A 132 -0.95 -0.05 -6.93
CA ASN A 132 0.31 0.54 -6.50
C ASN A 132 1.06 1.17 -7.67
N ALA A 133 1.18 0.45 -8.79
CA ALA A 133 1.87 0.93 -9.99
C ALA A 133 1.30 2.26 -10.48
N LEU A 134 0.00 2.30 -10.70
CA LEU A 134 -0.68 3.48 -11.26
C LEU A 134 -0.79 4.62 -10.25
N PHE A 135 -1.01 4.28 -8.97
CA PHE A 135 -1.07 5.29 -7.91
C PHE A 135 0.24 6.05 -7.78
N TYR A 136 1.39 5.36 -7.66
CA TYR A 136 2.67 6.04 -7.50
C TYR A 136 3.07 6.81 -8.75
N LEU A 137 2.80 6.27 -9.92
CA LEU A 137 3.06 7.01 -11.16
C LEU A 137 2.21 8.28 -11.23
N ALA A 138 0.90 8.20 -10.99
CA ALA A 138 0.00 9.36 -11.00
C ALA A 138 0.37 10.37 -9.91
N LEU A 139 0.69 9.91 -8.70
CA LEU A 139 1.07 10.77 -7.58
C LEU A 139 2.35 11.54 -7.88
N MET A 140 3.38 10.86 -8.38
CA MET A 140 4.67 11.48 -8.69
C MET A 140 4.57 12.44 -9.86
N THR A 141 3.75 12.14 -10.87
CA THR A 141 3.55 13.02 -12.02
C THR A 141 2.72 14.25 -11.68
N SER A 142 1.66 14.09 -10.89
CA SER A 142 0.72 15.19 -10.60
C SER A 142 1.21 16.16 -9.53
N LEU A 143 1.98 15.67 -8.55
CA LEU A 143 2.36 16.46 -7.37
C LEU A 143 3.82 16.89 -7.35
N LEU A 144 4.69 16.23 -8.11
CA LEU A 144 6.08 16.60 -8.26
C LEU A 144 6.29 17.27 -9.61
N GLY A 145 5.92 18.54 -9.70
CA GLY A 145 6.03 19.34 -10.93
C GLY A 145 7.49 19.50 -11.45
N PRO A 146 7.69 20.20 -12.58
CA PRO A 146 8.98 20.29 -13.27
C PRO A 146 10.10 20.96 -12.47
N ASN A 147 9.77 21.66 -11.41
CA ASN A 147 10.74 22.41 -10.57
C ASN A 147 11.18 21.62 -9.34
N VAL A 148 10.73 20.36 -9.15
CA VAL A 148 11.11 19.54 -8.00
C VAL A 148 12.46 18.91 -8.23
N THR A 149 13.39 19.10 -7.28
CA THR A 149 14.73 18.54 -7.37
C THR A 149 14.75 17.04 -7.13
N LEU A 150 15.78 16.34 -7.62
CA LEU A 150 15.96 14.90 -7.38
C LEU A 150 16.07 14.59 -5.88
N VAL A 151 16.68 15.49 -5.09
CA VAL A 151 16.76 15.33 -3.63
C VAL A 151 15.37 15.35 -3.00
N GLN A 152 14.53 16.29 -3.38
CA GLN A 152 13.16 16.39 -2.89
C GLN A 152 12.32 15.14 -3.30
N GLN A 153 12.51 14.64 -4.52
CA GLN A 153 11.87 13.42 -4.99
C GLN A 153 12.31 12.20 -4.16
N ALA A 154 13.63 12.05 -3.96
CA ALA A 154 14.20 10.94 -3.19
C ALA A 154 13.76 10.98 -1.72
N VAL A 155 13.76 12.15 -1.07
CA VAL A 155 13.31 12.32 0.31
C VAL A 155 11.81 12.01 0.43
N SER A 156 10.99 12.53 -0.50
CA SER A 156 9.56 12.22 -0.53
C SER A 156 9.30 10.73 -0.75
N GLY A 157 10.05 10.08 -1.64
CA GLY A 157 9.96 8.65 -1.90
C GLY A 157 10.35 7.79 -0.70
N ALA A 158 11.45 8.14 -0.02
CA ALA A 158 11.88 7.48 1.21
C ALA A 158 10.84 7.64 2.32
N TRP A 159 10.25 8.84 2.46
CA TRP A 159 9.17 9.10 3.38
C TRP A 159 7.94 8.23 3.08
N MET A 160 7.47 8.19 1.84
CA MET A 160 6.33 7.36 1.43
C MET A 160 6.55 5.88 1.73
N THR A 161 7.72 5.34 1.37
CA THR A 161 8.09 3.94 1.64
C THR A 161 8.10 3.64 3.13
N SER A 162 8.64 4.56 3.94
CA SER A 162 8.67 4.42 5.41
C SER A 162 7.26 4.45 6.01
N VAL A 163 6.39 5.31 5.50
CA VAL A 163 4.99 5.40 5.96
C VAL A 163 4.23 4.12 5.63
N VAL A 164 4.43 3.52 4.43
CA VAL A 164 3.85 2.20 4.11
C VAL A 164 4.27 1.15 5.14
N LEU A 165 5.58 1.05 5.41
CA LEU A 165 6.09 0.07 6.37
C LEU A 165 5.53 0.27 7.78
N ILE A 166 5.53 1.53 8.25
CA ILE A 166 5.00 1.86 9.59
C ILE A 166 3.51 1.53 9.65
N TRP A 167 2.74 1.90 8.62
CA TRP A 167 1.31 1.61 8.53
C TRP A 167 1.03 0.11 8.57
N ASP A 168 1.73 -0.67 7.75
CA ASP A 168 1.55 -2.12 7.68
C ASP A 168 1.92 -2.81 9.01
N LEU A 169 3.02 -2.41 9.63
CA LEU A 169 3.42 -2.91 10.95
C LEU A 169 2.40 -2.53 12.03
N LEU A 170 1.89 -1.31 12.01
CA LEU A 170 0.84 -0.85 12.93
C LEU A 170 -0.43 -1.68 12.75
N LEU A 171 -0.89 -1.84 11.52
CA LEU A 171 -2.07 -2.62 11.17
C LEU A 171 -1.95 -4.08 11.67
N VAL A 172 -0.84 -4.73 11.34
CA VAL A 172 -0.56 -6.11 11.78
C VAL A 172 -0.50 -6.21 13.30
N THR A 173 0.13 -5.24 13.97
CA THR A 173 0.25 -5.21 15.44
C THR A 173 -1.13 -5.08 16.08
N LEU A 174 -1.97 -4.17 15.57
CA LEU A 174 -3.34 -3.98 16.08
C LEU A 174 -4.20 -5.23 15.89
N ILE A 175 -4.15 -5.84 14.71
CA ILE A 175 -4.91 -7.08 14.42
C ILE A 175 -4.41 -8.25 15.27
N ALA A 176 -3.11 -8.31 15.55
CA ALA A 176 -2.51 -9.37 16.38
C ALA A 176 -2.86 -9.27 17.87
N LEU A 177 -3.45 -8.16 18.32
CA LEU A 177 -3.87 -7.99 19.72
C LEU A 177 -4.96 -9.02 20.08
N PRO A 178 -4.84 -9.69 21.23
CA PRO A 178 -5.82 -10.71 21.66
C PRO A 178 -7.26 -10.17 21.78
N SER A 179 -7.40 -8.89 22.15
CA SER A 179 -8.69 -8.22 22.26
C SER A 179 -9.37 -8.04 20.89
N VAL A 180 -8.59 -7.66 19.88
CA VAL A 180 -9.07 -7.47 18.49
C VAL A 180 -9.40 -8.82 17.89
N GLN A 181 -8.54 -9.82 18.06
CA GLN A 181 -8.78 -11.17 17.54
C GLN A 181 -10.03 -11.80 18.13
N ARG A 182 -10.28 -11.65 19.45
CA ARG A 182 -11.52 -12.12 20.08
C ARG A 182 -12.75 -11.46 19.51
N ARG A 183 -12.71 -10.15 19.24
CA ARG A 183 -13.83 -9.44 18.62
C ARG A 183 -14.07 -9.89 17.18
N LEU A 184 -13.01 -10.06 16.38
CA LEU A 184 -13.10 -10.57 15.02
C LEU A 184 -13.71 -11.98 15.00
N SER A 185 -13.25 -12.90 15.86
CA SER A 185 -13.80 -14.25 15.98
C SER A 185 -15.28 -14.23 16.39
N ALA A 186 -15.67 -13.35 17.31
CA ALA A 186 -17.07 -13.20 17.73
C ALA A 186 -17.98 -12.64 16.61
N VAL A 187 -17.46 -11.74 15.77
CA VAL A 187 -18.19 -11.21 14.62
C VAL A 187 -18.39 -12.30 13.56
N VAL A 188 -17.34 -13.04 13.24
CA VAL A 188 -17.40 -14.15 12.27
C VAL A 188 -18.39 -15.21 12.76
N TRP A 189 -18.31 -15.62 14.03
CA TRP A 189 -19.23 -16.59 14.62
C TRP A 189 -20.71 -16.13 14.54
N ARG A 190 -20.97 -14.83 14.78
CA ARG A 190 -22.33 -14.29 14.66
C ARG A 190 -22.83 -14.33 13.22
N VAL A 191 -21.98 -13.96 12.25
CA VAL A 191 -22.32 -13.99 10.83
C VAL A 191 -22.58 -15.42 10.37
N GLU A 192 -21.76 -16.39 10.75
CA GLU A 192 -21.99 -17.81 10.43
C GLU A 192 -23.30 -18.33 11.02
N ARG A 193 -23.62 -17.96 12.26
CA ARG A 193 -24.87 -18.39 12.92
C ARG A 193 -26.13 -17.73 12.35
N THR A 194 -26.03 -16.55 11.74
CA THR A 194 -27.18 -15.87 11.12
C THR A 194 -27.35 -16.24 9.65
N ALA A 195 -26.34 -16.86 9.03
CA ALA A 195 -26.35 -17.28 7.63
C ALA A 195 -26.72 -18.77 7.44
N GLY A 196 -26.77 -19.57 8.51
CA GLY A 196 -27.24 -20.96 8.55
C GLY A 196 -28.63 -21.07 9.14
#